data_fb3cac5d040a255102a652a5b46112a5
#
_entry.id   fb3cac5d040a255102a652a5b46112a5
#
_cell.length_a   1.000
_cell.length_b   1.000
_cell.length_c   1.000
_cell.angle_alpha   90.00
_cell.angle_beta   90.00
_cell.angle_gamma   90.00
#
_symmetry.space_group_name_H-M   'P 1'
#
loop_
_entity.id
_entity.type
_entity.pdbx_description
1 polymer ?
#
loop_
_entity_poly.entity_id
_entity_poly.type
_entity_poly.pdbx_seq_one_letter_code
_entity_poly.pdbx_strand_id
1 'polypeptide(L)'
;CIIEESLKDKSIINEFNILEEINDDGIMWIVEVDESKLCYVLPKLQTSMVEAPIWYCDLKCEDYHYIIFNDKIFKVNRDFPEQYEEVRHYGIKRGIPNEQLPNKSWAK
;
A
#
# COMPACT_ATOMS: atom_id res chain seq x y z
N CYS A 1 -4.86 -2.43 -2.05
CA CYS A 1 -4.37 -3.82 -2.05
C CYS A 1 -3.50 -4.05 -0.82
N ILE A 2 -3.85 -5.05 -0.03
CA ILE A 2 -3.15 -5.38 1.21
C ILE A 2 -2.76 -6.85 1.17
N ILE A 3 -1.47 -7.13 1.43
CA ILE A 3 -0.96 -8.51 1.51
C ILE A 3 -0.97 -8.92 2.97
N GLU A 4 -1.60 -10.06 3.29
CA GLU A 4 -1.73 -10.54 4.67
C GLU A 4 -0.38 -10.61 5.39
N GLU A 5 0.64 -11.13 4.70
CA GLU A 5 1.97 -11.31 5.29
C GLU A 5 2.64 -9.99 5.68
N SER A 6 2.17 -8.85 5.13
CA SER A 6 2.70 -7.53 5.50
C SER A 6 2.25 -7.07 6.88
N LEU A 7 1.25 -7.75 7.47
CA LEU A 7 0.61 -7.31 8.70
C LEU A 7 1.04 -8.14 9.90
N LYS A 8 1.51 -7.45 10.95
CA LYS A 8 1.72 -8.07 12.26
C LYS A 8 0.43 -8.02 13.09
N ASP A 9 -0.40 -7.00 12.87
CA ASP A 9 -1.73 -6.88 13.47
C ASP A 9 -2.77 -6.99 12.35
N LYS A 10 -3.33 -8.18 12.18
CA LYS A 10 -4.27 -8.46 11.11
C LYS A 10 -5.67 -7.89 11.37
N SER A 11 -5.94 -7.45 12.60
CA SER A 11 -7.24 -6.86 12.93
C SER A 11 -7.50 -5.56 12.18
N ILE A 12 -6.45 -4.91 11.64
CA ILE A 12 -6.61 -3.69 10.84
C ILE A 12 -7.51 -3.91 9.62
N ILE A 13 -7.58 -5.14 9.12
CA ILE A 13 -8.42 -5.44 7.96
C ILE A 13 -9.90 -5.17 8.22
N ASN A 14 -10.30 -5.15 9.50
CA ASN A 14 -11.68 -4.86 9.88
C ASN A 14 -12.09 -3.41 9.62
N GLU A 15 -11.12 -2.52 9.39
CA GLU A 15 -11.38 -1.13 9.03
C GLU A 15 -11.73 -0.97 7.55
N PHE A 16 -11.58 -2.04 6.78
CA PHE A 16 -11.80 -2.03 5.34
C PHE A 16 -12.98 -2.92 4.96
N ASN A 17 -13.57 -2.61 3.80
CA ASN A 17 -14.53 -3.48 3.16
C ASN A 17 -13.77 -4.34 2.15
N ILE A 18 -13.76 -5.66 2.36
CA ILE A 18 -13.02 -6.57 1.49
C ILE A 18 -13.86 -6.86 0.24
N LEU A 19 -13.35 -6.45 -0.92
CA LEU A 19 -14.01 -6.68 -2.20
C LEU A 19 -13.65 -8.04 -2.79
N GLU A 20 -12.41 -8.48 -2.58
CA GLU A 20 -11.91 -9.74 -3.13
C GLU A 20 -10.75 -10.25 -2.29
N GLU A 21 -10.68 -11.57 -2.11
CA GLU A 21 -9.55 -12.23 -1.49
C GLU A 21 -8.91 -13.14 -2.52
N ILE A 22 -7.60 -12.96 -2.74
CA ILE A 22 -6.84 -13.76 -3.71
C ILE A 22 -5.88 -14.65 -2.94
N ASN A 23 -6.01 -15.95 -3.13
CA ASN A 23 -5.17 -16.98 -2.50
C ASN A 23 -4.25 -17.60 -3.56
N ASP A 24 -3.07 -17.00 -3.72
CA ASP A 24 -2.06 -17.47 -4.65
C ASP A 24 -0.68 -17.19 -4.03
N ASP A 25 -0.05 -18.21 -3.47
CA ASP A 25 1.22 -18.08 -2.72
C ASP A 25 1.12 -17.09 -1.56
N GLY A 26 -0.04 -17.07 -0.90
CA GLY A 26 -0.33 -16.15 0.19
C GLY A 26 -1.68 -15.48 -0.04
N ILE A 27 -2.11 -14.71 0.93
CA ILE A 27 -3.41 -14.02 0.87
C ILE A 27 -3.19 -12.55 0.56
N MET A 28 -3.91 -12.08 -0.46
CA MET A 28 -3.95 -10.68 -0.83
C MET A 28 -5.41 -10.22 -0.85
N TRP A 29 -5.70 -9.09 -0.21
CA TRP A 29 -7.04 -8.52 -0.20
C TRP A 29 -7.12 -7.27 -1.07
N ILE A 30 -8.15 -7.22 -1.92
CA ILE A 30 -8.57 -6.01 -2.61
C ILE A 30 -9.63 -5.38 -1.71
N VAL A 31 -9.38 -4.19 -1.23
CA VAL A 31 -10.22 -3.55 -0.21
C VAL A 31 -10.73 -2.19 -0.64
N GLU A 32 -11.78 -1.74 0.04
CA GLU A 32 -12.37 -0.43 -0.15
C GLU A 32 -12.50 0.25 1.20
N VAL A 33 -12.24 1.56 1.24
CA VAL A 33 -12.44 2.38 2.43
C VAL A 33 -12.88 3.78 2.00
N ASP A 34 -13.76 4.41 2.78
CA ASP A 34 -14.18 5.78 2.52
C ASP A 34 -12.99 6.74 2.63
N GLU A 35 -12.89 7.68 1.69
CA GLU A 35 -11.84 8.69 1.72
C GLU A 35 -11.85 9.51 3.02
N SER A 36 -13.03 9.72 3.59
CA SER A 36 -13.17 10.44 4.85
C SER A 36 -12.46 9.77 6.01
N LYS A 37 -12.18 8.46 5.90
CA LYS A 37 -11.50 7.69 6.93
C LYS A 37 -10.00 7.57 6.71
N LEU A 38 -9.46 8.07 5.61
CA LEU A 38 -8.05 7.90 5.26
C LEU A 38 -7.11 8.46 6.31
N CYS A 39 -7.39 9.65 6.85
CA CYS A 39 -6.54 10.26 7.88
C CYS A 39 -6.43 9.39 9.13
N TYR A 40 -7.45 8.60 9.41
CA TYR A 40 -7.49 7.67 10.54
C TYR A 40 -6.85 6.33 10.20
N VAL A 41 -7.16 5.79 9.02
CA VAL A 41 -6.77 4.44 8.62
C VAL A 41 -5.30 4.34 8.22
N LEU A 42 -4.77 5.35 7.51
CA LEU A 42 -3.40 5.29 7.01
C LEU A 42 -2.35 5.10 8.13
N PRO A 43 -2.38 5.89 9.23
CA PRO A 43 -1.42 5.65 10.31
C PRO A 43 -1.62 4.30 11.00
N LYS A 44 -2.87 3.86 11.14
CA LYS A 44 -3.17 2.56 11.75
C LYS A 44 -2.64 1.41 10.90
N LEU A 45 -2.84 1.49 9.59
CA LEU A 45 -2.32 0.49 8.67
C LEU A 45 -0.80 0.42 8.75
N GLN A 46 -0.15 1.58 8.74
CA GLN A 46 1.30 1.67 8.83
C GLN A 46 1.84 1.00 10.09
N THR A 47 1.25 1.29 11.25
CA THR A 47 1.70 0.71 12.52
C THR A 47 1.35 -0.76 12.66
N SER A 48 0.41 -1.26 11.84
CA SER A 48 0.03 -2.67 11.84
C SER A 48 0.92 -3.54 10.97
N MET A 49 1.86 -2.95 10.23
CA MET A 49 2.75 -3.68 9.32
C MET A 49 3.95 -4.26 10.02
N VAL A 50 4.43 -5.41 9.50
CA VAL A 50 5.65 -6.04 10.01
C VAL A 50 6.88 -5.17 9.69
N GLU A 51 7.92 -5.28 10.53
CA GLU A 51 9.16 -4.54 10.32
C GLU A 51 10.06 -5.18 9.25
N ALA A 52 10.02 -6.50 9.15
CA ALA A 52 10.84 -7.25 8.20
C ALA A 52 10.13 -8.56 7.84
N PRO A 53 10.20 -9.02 6.58
CA PRO A 53 10.77 -8.30 5.43
C PRO A 53 9.98 -7.04 5.10
N ILE A 54 10.55 -6.16 4.27
CA ILE A 54 9.87 -4.93 3.87
C ILE A 54 8.76 -5.24 2.87
N TRP A 55 7.58 -4.80 3.19
CA TRP A 55 6.39 -4.88 2.34
C TRP A 55 5.82 -3.48 2.16
N TYR A 56 4.91 -3.35 1.20
CA TYR A 56 4.09 -2.16 1.12
C TYR A 56 2.64 -2.53 0.83
N CYS A 57 1.73 -1.64 1.24
CA CYS A 57 0.32 -1.70 0.87
C CYS A 57 0.02 -0.49 0.00
N ASP A 58 -1.06 -0.52 -0.75
CA ASP A 58 -1.45 0.64 -1.52
C ASP A 58 -2.97 0.85 -1.51
N LEU A 59 -3.36 2.13 -1.49
CA LEU A 59 -4.75 2.55 -1.55
C LEU A 59 -4.87 3.61 -2.64
N LYS A 60 -5.72 3.37 -3.62
CA LYS A 60 -5.88 4.24 -4.77
C LYS A 60 -7.19 5.01 -4.69
N CYS A 61 -7.08 6.34 -4.72
CA CYS A 61 -8.21 7.26 -4.76
C CYS A 61 -8.35 7.84 -6.15
N GLU A 62 -9.34 8.73 -6.34
CA GLU A 62 -9.56 9.38 -7.63
C GLU A 62 -8.34 10.19 -8.08
N ASP A 63 -7.79 11.03 -7.18
CA ASP A 63 -6.69 11.94 -7.49
C ASP A 63 -5.33 11.47 -7.02
N TYR A 64 -5.30 10.61 -6.01
CA TYR A 64 -4.06 10.21 -5.33
C TYR A 64 -3.95 8.70 -5.20
N HIS A 65 -2.71 8.24 -5.16
CA HIS A 65 -2.38 6.84 -4.88
C HIS A 65 -1.44 6.82 -3.68
N TYR A 66 -1.90 6.23 -2.57
CA TYR A 66 -1.11 6.13 -1.35
C TYR A 66 -0.34 4.83 -1.36
N ILE A 67 0.97 4.93 -1.13
CA ILE A 67 1.85 3.75 -1.01
C ILE A 67 2.37 3.76 0.43
N ILE A 68 2.05 2.71 1.19
CA ILE A 68 2.27 2.65 2.63
C ILE A 68 3.34 1.62 2.95
N PHE A 69 4.49 2.09 3.43
CA PHE A 69 5.54 1.26 4.04
C PHE A 69 5.39 1.32 5.56
N ASN A 70 6.05 0.43 6.27
CA ASN A 70 5.94 0.41 7.73
C ASN A 70 6.48 1.68 8.41
N ASP A 71 7.33 2.44 7.73
CA ASP A 71 7.97 3.63 8.27
C ASP A 71 7.74 4.89 7.43
N LYS A 72 7.04 4.79 6.31
CA LYS A 72 6.81 5.94 5.43
C LYS A 72 5.57 5.75 4.56
N ILE A 73 4.82 6.84 4.37
CA ILE A 73 3.66 6.86 3.48
C ILE A 73 3.94 7.87 2.37
N PHE A 74 3.81 7.40 1.13
CA PHE A 74 3.90 8.27 -0.05
C PHE A 74 2.50 8.57 -0.57
N LYS A 75 2.27 9.83 -0.92
CA LYS A 75 1.03 10.29 -1.55
C LYS A 75 1.38 10.73 -2.96
N VAL A 76 1.09 9.88 -3.94
CA VAL A 76 1.40 10.14 -5.35
C VAL A 76 0.18 10.76 -6.01
N ASN A 77 0.35 11.93 -6.66
CA ASN A 77 -0.70 12.54 -7.45
C ASN A 77 -0.78 11.80 -8.79
N ARG A 78 -1.96 11.26 -9.12
CA ARG A 78 -2.16 10.45 -10.31
C ARG A 78 -1.99 11.24 -11.61
N ASP A 79 -2.11 12.58 -11.55
CA ASP A 79 -1.84 13.45 -12.69
C ASP A 79 -0.35 13.70 -12.90
N PHE A 80 0.50 13.30 -11.95
CA PHE A 80 1.96 13.47 -12.02
C PHE A 80 2.66 12.13 -11.78
N PRO A 81 2.60 11.21 -12.77
CA PRO A 81 3.17 9.87 -12.61
C PRO A 81 4.66 9.82 -12.30
N GLU A 82 5.40 10.89 -12.59
CA GLU A 82 6.82 10.99 -12.24
C GLU A 82 7.05 10.90 -10.73
N GLN A 83 6.03 11.16 -9.90
CA GLN A 83 6.15 11.04 -8.45
C GLN A 83 6.37 9.59 -7.99
N TYR A 84 6.04 8.61 -8.83
CA TYR A 84 6.34 7.21 -8.52
C TYR A 84 7.84 6.92 -8.44
N GLU A 85 8.67 7.72 -9.11
CA GLU A 85 10.13 7.51 -9.09
C GLU A 85 10.69 7.59 -7.66
N GLU A 86 10.17 8.51 -6.85
CA GLU A 86 10.59 8.64 -5.45
C GLU A 86 10.24 7.38 -4.65
N VAL A 87 9.04 6.84 -4.86
CA VAL A 87 8.61 5.59 -4.24
C VAL A 87 9.51 4.44 -4.65
N ARG A 88 9.84 4.34 -5.95
CA ARG A 88 10.70 3.29 -6.48
C ARG A 88 12.10 3.36 -5.90
N HIS A 89 12.69 4.55 -5.83
CA HIS A 89 14.01 4.74 -5.20
C HIS A 89 14.01 4.27 -3.76
N TYR A 90 12.98 4.65 -3.02
CA TYR A 90 12.83 4.25 -1.62
C TYR A 90 12.71 2.73 -1.48
N GLY A 91 11.85 2.11 -2.29
CA GLY A 91 11.64 0.66 -2.24
C GLY A 91 12.89 -0.13 -2.60
N ILE A 92 13.60 0.29 -3.64
CA ILE A 92 14.85 -0.37 -4.05
C ILE A 92 15.89 -0.27 -2.95
N LYS A 93 16.00 0.90 -2.33
CA LYS A 93 16.92 1.12 -1.21
C LYS A 93 16.61 0.22 -0.02
N ARG A 94 15.33 -0.13 0.17
CA ARG A 94 14.88 -1.02 1.25
C ARG A 94 14.91 -2.50 0.86
N GLY A 95 15.34 -2.82 -0.36
CA GLY A 95 15.52 -4.19 -0.82
C GLY A 95 14.35 -4.82 -1.58
N ILE A 96 13.37 -4.02 -1.98
CA ILE A 96 12.25 -4.54 -2.78
C ILE A 96 12.67 -4.61 -4.25
N PRO A 97 12.45 -5.75 -4.93
CA PRO A 97 12.77 -5.87 -6.36
C PRO A 97 12.02 -4.83 -7.19
N ASN A 98 12.69 -4.30 -8.19
CA ASN A 98 12.16 -3.24 -9.06
C ASN A 98 10.80 -3.61 -9.69
N GLU A 99 10.64 -4.85 -10.11
CA GLU A 99 9.41 -5.31 -10.77
C GLU A 99 8.21 -5.37 -9.84
N GLN A 100 8.42 -5.33 -8.53
CA GLN A 100 7.34 -5.32 -7.53
C GLN A 100 6.91 -3.92 -7.12
N LEU A 101 7.61 -2.90 -7.58
CA LEU A 101 7.34 -1.52 -7.18
C LEU A 101 6.40 -0.82 -8.16
N PRO A 102 5.60 0.15 -7.67
CA PRO A 102 4.73 0.93 -8.54
C PRO A 102 5.50 1.66 -9.62
N ASN A 103 4.88 1.86 -10.76
CA ASN A 103 5.46 2.60 -11.88
C ASN A 103 4.40 3.49 -12.53
N LYS A 104 4.80 4.22 -13.58
CA LYS A 104 3.91 5.18 -14.23
C LYS A 104 2.59 4.57 -14.72
N SER A 105 2.58 3.30 -15.05
CA SER A 105 1.35 2.64 -15.51
C SER A 105 0.30 2.51 -14.40
N TRP A 106 0.70 2.59 -13.15
CA TRP A 106 -0.19 2.49 -11.99
C TRP A 106 -1.06 3.74 -11.80
N ALA A 107 -0.69 4.85 -12.45
CA ALA A 107 -1.47 6.10 -12.36
C ALA A 107 -2.81 6.03 -13.10
N LYS A 108 -2.99 5.08 -13.98
CA LYS A 108 -4.21 4.93 -14.80
C LYS A 108 -5.36 4.30 -14.04
#